data_42828862ca6d6507683cb80fa971a7a0
#
_entry.id   42828862ca6d6507683cb80fa971a7a0
#
_cell.length_a   1.000
_cell.length_b   1.000
_cell.length_c   1.000
_cell.angle_alpha   90.00
_cell.angle_beta   90.00
_cell.angle_gamma   90.00
#
_symmetry.space_group_name_H-M   'P 1'
#
loop_
_entity.id
_entity.type
_entity.pdbx_description
1 polymer ?
#
loop_
_entity_poly.entity_id
_entity_poly.type
_entity_poly.pdbx_seq_one_letter_code
_entity_poly.pdbx_strand_id
1 'polypeptide(L)'
;MRSLHVVLFAAFLTASVGTAQAEDKVVHVYNWSDYIAEDTLKNFEAVTGIKVVYDVYDSNEVMEAKMLAGGSGYDVVFPTAQPFAERHIAAGLYQKLDKSKLPNYSNLDPAILKPLQTPDPGNQYAVPYMWGTTGIGYNVDKVKAALGGDVPTNTWALIFDPAIASKLAGCGISVMDDEMESMTAALLYLGKDPNTTDPKDFEAAAAAFKQVRPFIKYFHSSQYINDLANGDLCVAHGYSGDVLQARDRAAEAKNNVNVAYAVPKEGAILWIDVMVIPSDAPHPGNAHAFINYLMDPAVIASVSNFVAYANANKAATPLVDEAVRNDPGVYPSEDTKQRLVTIRTLPDKVQRQKVRAWTRVKSGL
;
A
#
# COMPACT_ATOMS: atom_id res chain seq x y z
N MET A 1 70.91 26.88 -48.16
CA MET A 1 70.29 25.60 -47.99
C MET A 1 69.72 25.56 -46.54
N ARG A 2 68.40 25.76 -46.36
CA ARG A 2 67.75 25.73 -45.07
C ARG A 2 66.93 24.46 -44.99
N SER A 3 67.30 23.53 -44.11
CA SER A 3 66.59 22.28 -43.86
C SER A 3 65.39 22.52 -43.01
N LEU A 4 64.22 22.14 -43.51
CA LEU A 4 62.91 22.21 -42.86
C LEU A 4 62.67 20.88 -42.09
N HIS A 5 62.65 20.91 -40.76
CA HIS A 5 62.30 19.76 -39.94
C HIS A 5 60.80 19.77 -39.71
N VAL A 6 60.12 18.80 -40.25
CA VAL A 6 58.70 18.51 -40.01
C VAL A 6 58.62 17.61 -38.76
N VAL A 7 58.05 18.14 -37.68
CA VAL A 7 57.75 17.37 -36.48
C VAL A 7 56.32 16.86 -36.61
N LEU A 8 56.13 15.55 -36.76
CA LEU A 8 54.85 14.86 -36.69
C LEU A 8 54.44 14.69 -35.23
N PHE A 9 53.40 15.40 -34.79
CA PHE A 9 52.71 15.13 -33.53
C PHE A 9 51.72 13.98 -33.72
N ALA A 10 52.04 12.81 -33.16
CA ALA A 10 51.09 11.69 -33.07
C ALA A 10 50.20 11.91 -31.83
N ALA A 11 48.93 12.28 -32.03
CA ALA A 11 47.93 12.38 -30.96
C ALA A 11 47.46 10.95 -30.59
N PHE A 12 47.87 10.45 -29.45
CA PHE A 12 47.32 9.25 -28.84
C PHE A 12 45.96 9.59 -28.25
N LEU A 13 44.87 9.18 -28.89
CA LEU A 13 43.55 9.10 -28.28
C LEU A 13 43.54 7.91 -27.32
N THR A 14 43.68 8.17 -26.04
CA THR A 14 43.36 7.17 -25.00
C THR A 14 41.86 7.10 -24.85
N ALA A 15 41.25 6.10 -25.45
CA ALA A 15 39.86 5.72 -25.17
C ALA A 15 39.82 5.22 -23.71
N SER A 16 39.29 6.05 -22.78
CA SER A 16 38.95 5.63 -21.42
C SER A 16 37.78 4.67 -21.52
N VAL A 17 38.05 3.37 -21.54
CA VAL A 17 37.06 2.33 -21.31
C VAL A 17 36.69 2.44 -19.84
N GLY A 18 35.58 3.15 -19.54
CA GLY A 18 35.00 3.16 -18.22
C GLY A 18 34.61 1.71 -17.87
N THR A 19 35.35 1.10 -16.95
CA THR A 19 34.92 -0.17 -16.34
C THR A 19 33.64 0.15 -15.58
N ALA A 20 32.50 -0.33 -16.07
CA ALA A 20 31.28 -0.37 -15.30
C ALA A 20 31.62 -1.17 -14.03
N GLN A 21 31.69 -0.47 -12.90
CA GLN A 21 31.90 -1.12 -11.61
C GLN A 21 30.64 -1.98 -11.35
N ALA A 22 30.83 -3.27 -11.09
CA ALA A 22 29.71 -4.14 -10.74
C ALA A 22 29.07 -3.60 -9.46
N GLU A 23 27.76 -3.53 -9.44
CA GLU A 23 27.00 -3.15 -8.23
C GLU A 23 27.35 -4.12 -7.09
N ASP A 24 27.42 -3.60 -5.87
CA ASP A 24 27.49 -4.46 -4.67
C ASP A 24 26.29 -5.40 -4.65
N LYS A 25 26.51 -6.65 -4.23
CA LYS A 25 25.44 -7.66 -4.21
C LYS A 25 24.49 -7.44 -3.01
N VAL A 26 23.81 -6.29 -3.02
CA VAL A 26 22.82 -5.89 -2.02
C VAL A 26 21.67 -5.15 -2.68
N VAL A 27 20.45 -5.29 -2.15
CA VAL A 27 19.29 -4.49 -2.50
C VAL A 27 18.62 -4.02 -1.22
N HIS A 28 18.35 -2.72 -1.13
CA HIS A 28 17.67 -2.08 -0.02
C HIS A 28 16.20 -1.89 -0.38
N VAL A 29 15.32 -2.55 0.36
CA VAL A 29 13.88 -2.59 0.11
C VAL A 29 13.15 -1.87 1.24
N TYR A 30 12.21 -0.97 0.88
CA TYR A 30 11.33 -0.29 1.81
C TYR A 30 9.88 -0.60 1.44
N ASN A 31 9.25 -1.45 2.23
CA ASN A 31 7.92 -1.98 1.95
C ASN A 31 6.98 -1.73 3.14
N TRP A 32 5.71 -2.02 2.97
CA TRP A 32 4.73 -2.03 4.05
C TRP A 32 5.05 -3.13 5.06
N SER A 33 4.68 -2.92 6.31
CA SER A 33 4.68 -3.98 7.32
C SER A 33 3.69 -5.09 6.93
N ASP A 34 4.02 -6.34 7.30
CA ASP A 34 3.17 -7.52 7.07
C ASP A 34 2.75 -7.74 5.59
N TYR A 35 3.61 -7.40 4.62
CA TYR A 35 3.25 -7.34 3.19
C TYR A 35 4.14 -8.17 2.26
N ILE A 36 4.84 -9.17 2.81
CA ILE A 36 5.63 -10.14 2.06
C ILE A 36 5.66 -11.47 2.79
N ALA A 37 5.78 -12.61 2.07
CA ALA A 37 5.89 -13.92 2.72
C ALA A 37 7.28 -14.10 3.35
N GLU A 38 7.34 -14.82 4.47
CA GLU A 38 8.53 -14.93 5.35
C GLU A 38 9.78 -15.44 4.63
N ASP A 39 9.62 -16.38 3.68
CA ASP A 39 10.71 -17.02 2.97
C ASP A 39 11.09 -16.35 1.65
N THR A 40 10.28 -15.39 1.17
CA THR A 40 10.47 -14.72 -0.14
C THR A 40 11.85 -14.08 -0.25
N LEU A 41 12.30 -13.38 0.80
CA LEU A 41 13.59 -12.68 0.81
C LEU A 41 14.75 -13.68 0.76
N LYS A 42 14.69 -14.74 1.58
CA LYS A 42 15.72 -15.80 1.63
C LYS A 42 15.81 -16.54 0.29
N ASN A 43 14.67 -16.83 -0.33
CA ASN A 43 14.62 -17.49 -1.64
C ASN A 43 15.19 -16.59 -2.73
N PHE A 44 14.93 -15.29 -2.71
CA PHE A 44 15.57 -14.33 -3.61
C PHE A 44 17.10 -14.33 -3.44
N GLU A 45 17.60 -14.23 -2.20
CA GLU A 45 19.02 -14.29 -1.91
C GLU A 45 19.67 -15.59 -2.41
N ALA A 46 18.99 -16.72 -2.22
CA ALA A 46 19.50 -18.05 -2.63
C ALA A 46 19.62 -18.18 -4.16
N VAL A 47 18.69 -17.61 -4.93
CA VAL A 47 18.70 -17.76 -6.40
C VAL A 47 19.54 -16.69 -7.11
N THR A 48 19.74 -15.51 -6.49
CA THR A 48 20.45 -14.39 -7.13
C THR A 48 21.84 -14.13 -6.54
N GLY A 49 22.06 -14.54 -5.31
CA GLY A 49 23.24 -14.17 -4.52
C GLY A 49 23.26 -12.68 -4.11
N ILE A 50 22.13 -11.97 -4.25
CA ILE A 50 21.97 -10.56 -3.85
C ILE A 50 21.33 -10.56 -2.47
N LYS A 51 22.01 -9.95 -1.48
CA LYS A 51 21.51 -9.82 -0.11
C LYS A 51 20.40 -8.78 -0.05
N VAL A 52 19.34 -9.03 0.72
CA VAL A 52 18.25 -8.09 0.96
C VAL A 52 18.42 -7.40 2.30
N VAL A 53 18.41 -6.06 2.29
CA VAL A 53 18.21 -5.23 3.49
C VAL A 53 16.77 -4.71 3.42
N TYR A 54 15.96 -5.08 4.40
CA TYR A 54 14.52 -4.88 4.35
C TYR A 54 14.03 -4.05 5.52
N ASP A 55 13.48 -2.88 5.22
CA ASP A 55 12.86 -1.96 6.17
C ASP A 55 11.36 -1.83 5.87
N VAL A 56 10.58 -1.46 6.89
CA VAL A 56 9.13 -1.38 6.78
C VAL A 56 8.58 -0.01 7.21
N TYR A 57 7.38 0.29 6.71
CA TYR A 57 6.55 1.42 7.12
C TYR A 57 5.07 0.98 7.20
N ASP A 58 4.22 1.81 7.79
CA ASP A 58 2.81 1.52 8.03
C ASP A 58 1.84 2.57 7.46
N SER A 59 2.36 3.63 6.82
CA SER A 59 1.56 4.61 6.10
C SER A 59 2.31 5.22 4.92
N ASN A 60 1.58 5.60 3.87
CA ASN A 60 2.14 6.31 2.72
C ASN A 60 2.81 7.64 3.13
N GLU A 61 2.27 8.33 4.12
CA GLU A 61 2.81 9.61 4.59
C GLU A 61 4.20 9.46 5.21
N VAL A 62 4.43 8.36 5.96
CA VAL A 62 5.75 8.03 6.52
C VAL A 62 6.75 7.73 5.41
N MET A 63 6.36 6.91 4.44
CA MET A 63 7.17 6.58 3.26
C MET A 63 7.47 7.85 2.44
N GLU A 64 6.45 8.67 2.14
CA GLU A 64 6.60 9.92 1.39
C GLU A 64 7.56 10.90 2.05
N ALA A 65 7.45 11.10 3.37
CA ALA A 65 8.35 11.97 4.11
C ALA A 65 9.81 11.52 3.96
N LYS A 66 10.06 10.21 3.95
CA LYS A 66 11.39 9.62 3.72
C LYS A 66 11.89 9.87 2.30
N MET A 67 11.02 9.70 1.29
CA MET A 67 11.40 9.94 -0.12
C MET A 67 11.67 11.41 -0.41
N LEU A 68 10.83 12.32 0.12
CA LEU A 68 10.98 13.76 -0.06
C LEU A 68 12.22 14.34 0.63
N ALA A 69 12.72 13.70 1.68
CA ALA A 69 13.97 14.12 2.33
C ALA A 69 15.20 13.91 1.44
N GLY A 70 15.11 13.04 0.42
CA GLY A 70 16.22 12.66 -0.47
C GLY A 70 17.28 11.83 0.20
N GLY A 71 18.14 11.19 -0.58
CA GLY A 71 19.21 10.32 -0.07
C GLY A 71 18.65 9.16 0.77
N SER A 72 17.53 8.58 0.32
CA SER A 72 16.82 7.55 1.10
C SER A 72 17.67 6.30 1.32
N GLY A 73 18.55 5.99 0.38
CA GLY A 73 19.38 4.79 0.38
C GLY A 73 18.65 3.52 -0.05
N TYR A 74 17.36 3.62 -0.40
CA TYR A 74 16.57 2.48 -0.86
C TYR A 74 16.69 2.28 -2.37
N ASP A 75 16.59 1.02 -2.79
CA ASP A 75 16.60 0.60 -4.18
C ASP A 75 15.19 0.31 -4.71
N VAL A 76 14.31 -0.23 -3.86
CA VAL A 76 12.92 -0.53 -4.19
C VAL A 76 12.00 0.00 -3.09
N VAL A 77 10.93 0.70 -3.50
CA VAL A 77 9.89 1.24 -2.61
C VAL A 77 8.51 0.85 -3.13
N PHE A 78 7.53 0.71 -2.24
CA PHE A 78 6.20 0.19 -2.54
C PHE A 78 5.06 1.20 -2.26
N PRO A 79 5.00 2.36 -2.93
CA PRO A 79 3.93 3.32 -2.74
C PRO A 79 2.59 2.85 -3.31
N THR A 80 1.49 3.38 -2.79
CA THR A 80 0.19 3.32 -3.48
C THR A 80 0.26 4.18 -4.75
N ALA A 81 -0.26 3.64 -5.87
CA ALA A 81 -0.16 4.27 -7.19
C ALA A 81 -0.75 5.68 -7.20
N GLN A 82 -1.97 5.84 -6.67
CA GLN A 82 -2.67 7.11 -6.53
C GLN A 82 -3.06 7.36 -5.07
N PRO A 83 -2.81 8.56 -4.56
CA PRO A 83 -2.19 9.73 -5.21
C PRO A 83 -0.66 9.78 -5.08
N PHE A 84 -0.02 8.81 -4.40
CA PHE A 84 1.38 8.93 -3.95
C PHE A 84 2.39 8.73 -5.07
N ALA A 85 2.43 7.56 -5.74
CA ALA A 85 3.38 7.34 -6.84
C ALA A 85 3.17 8.36 -7.96
N GLU A 86 1.92 8.75 -8.27
CA GLU A 86 1.59 9.77 -9.27
C GLU A 86 2.33 11.09 -9.01
N ARG A 87 2.22 11.64 -7.79
CA ARG A 87 2.88 12.90 -7.46
C ARG A 87 4.40 12.77 -7.31
N HIS A 88 4.89 11.60 -6.88
CA HIS A 88 6.33 11.34 -6.80
C HIS A 88 6.96 11.21 -8.19
N ILE A 89 6.29 10.58 -9.14
CA ILE A 89 6.71 10.52 -10.56
C ILE A 89 6.77 11.94 -11.13
N ALA A 90 5.72 12.74 -10.90
CA ALA A 90 5.69 14.13 -11.35
C ALA A 90 6.79 15.00 -10.72
N ALA A 91 7.19 14.69 -9.49
CA ALA A 91 8.30 15.34 -8.79
C ALA A 91 9.70 14.81 -9.18
N GLY A 92 9.78 13.76 -10.04
CA GLY A 92 11.05 13.17 -10.47
C GLY A 92 11.75 12.32 -9.40
N LEU A 93 11.01 11.83 -8.41
CA LEU A 93 11.58 11.02 -7.31
C LEU A 93 11.88 9.58 -7.72
N TYR A 94 11.35 9.11 -8.85
CA TYR A 94 11.56 7.75 -9.36
C TYR A 94 12.24 7.76 -10.73
N GLN A 95 13.04 6.74 -10.99
CA GLN A 95 13.63 6.54 -12.30
C GLN A 95 12.76 5.66 -13.19
N LYS A 96 12.92 5.79 -14.51
CA LYS A 96 12.24 4.92 -15.47
C LYS A 96 12.77 3.50 -15.37
N LEU A 97 11.84 2.55 -15.47
CA LEU A 97 12.16 1.13 -15.50
C LEU A 97 12.81 0.74 -16.82
N ASP A 98 13.88 -0.04 -16.73
CA ASP A 98 14.44 -0.76 -17.89
C ASP A 98 13.67 -2.08 -18.07
N LYS A 99 12.64 -2.04 -18.91
CA LYS A 99 11.79 -3.23 -19.17
C LYS A 99 12.54 -4.40 -19.79
N SER A 100 13.71 -4.19 -20.37
CA SER A 100 14.54 -5.28 -20.87
C SER A 100 15.11 -6.17 -19.75
N LYS A 101 15.18 -5.63 -18.52
CA LYS A 101 15.58 -6.35 -17.31
C LYS A 101 14.40 -6.99 -16.55
N LEU A 102 13.19 -6.86 -17.09
CA LEU A 102 11.94 -7.32 -16.46
C LEU A 102 11.21 -8.35 -17.35
N PRO A 103 11.81 -9.53 -17.66
CA PRO A 103 11.17 -10.53 -18.52
C PRO A 103 9.81 -11.00 -17.99
N ASN A 104 9.60 -11.03 -16.67
CA ASN A 104 8.32 -11.41 -16.04
C ASN A 104 7.23 -10.33 -16.15
N TYR A 105 7.53 -9.15 -16.71
CA TYR A 105 6.54 -8.07 -16.89
C TYR A 105 5.33 -8.52 -17.76
N SER A 106 5.55 -9.46 -18.68
CA SER A 106 4.49 -10.03 -19.53
C SER A 106 3.44 -10.87 -18.77
N ASN A 107 3.71 -11.26 -17.52
CA ASN A 107 2.80 -12.01 -16.66
C ASN A 107 1.73 -11.11 -16.01
N LEU A 108 1.92 -9.79 -16.03
CA LEU A 108 1.01 -8.84 -15.39
C LEU A 108 -0.36 -8.79 -16.06
N ASP A 109 -1.40 -8.53 -15.27
CA ASP A 109 -2.77 -8.42 -15.76
C ASP A 109 -2.99 -7.09 -16.49
N PRO A 110 -3.35 -7.10 -17.78
CA PRO A 110 -3.70 -5.89 -18.52
C PRO A 110 -4.84 -5.09 -17.91
N ALA A 111 -5.76 -5.75 -17.19
CA ALA A 111 -6.86 -5.08 -16.49
C ALA A 111 -6.36 -4.20 -15.33
N ILE A 112 -5.26 -4.59 -14.67
CA ILE A 112 -4.61 -3.79 -13.62
C ILE A 112 -3.66 -2.75 -14.22
N LEU A 113 -2.95 -3.08 -15.31
CA LEU A 113 -2.04 -2.15 -15.96
C LEU A 113 -2.76 -0.95 -16.62
N LYS A 114 -3.99 -1.15 -17.09
CA LYS A 114 -4.75 -0.11 -17.80
C LYS A 114 -5.07 1.11 -16.93
N PRO A 115 -5.68 0.99 -15.73
CA PRO A 115 -5.93 2.15 -14.86
C PRO A 115 -4.65 2.83 -14.38
N LEU A 116 -3.54 2.09 -14.25
CA LEU A 116 -2.24 2.66 -13.86
C LEU A 116 -1.62 3.59 -14.91
N GLN A 117 -2.12 3.59 -16.14
CA GLN A 117 -1.69 4.58 -17.14
C GLN A 117 -2.13 6.01 -16.81
N THR A 118 -3.06 6.21 -15.88
CA THR A 118 -3.42 7.54 -15.40
C THR A 118 -2.31 8.14 -14.53
N PRO A 119 -1.85 7.47 -13.45
CA PRO A 119 -0.74 7.96 -12.63
C PRO A 119 0.64 7.84 -13.31
N ASP A 120 0.82 6.85 -14.19
CA ASP A 120 2.09 6.56 -14.88
C ASP A 120 1.85 6.30 -16.37
N PRO A 121 1.77 7.34 -17.22
CA PRO A 121 1.51 7.19 -18.66
C PRO A 121 2.51 6.26 -19.34
N GLY A 122 2.00 5.14 -19.89
CA GLY A 122 2.80 4.09 -20.52
C GLY A 122 3.45 3.11 -19.53
N ASN A 123 3.08 3.18 -18.24
CA ASN A 123 3.64 2.33 -17.18
C ASN A 123 5.18 2.30 -17.23
N GLN A 124 5.80 3.49 -17.17
CA GLN A 124 7.23 3.65 -17.38
C GLN A 124 8.04 3.59 -16.08
N TYR A 125 7.42 3.91 -14.93
CA TYR A 125 8.09 4.08 -13.64
C TYR A 125 7.70 3.03 -12.62
N ALA A 126 6.51 2.43 -12.76
CA ALA A 126 5.90 1.60 -11.75
C ALA A 126 5.49 0.22 -12.28
N VAL A 127 5.67 -0.80 -11.43
CA VAL A 127 5.17 -2.17 -11.64
C VAL A 127 4.11 -2.44 -10.59
N PRO A 128 2.86 -2.81 -10.93
CA PRO A 128 1.87 -3.16 -9.92
C PRO A 128 2.30 -4.41 -9.14
N TYR A 129 2.10 -4.35 -7.83
CA TYR A 129 2.42 -5.42 -6.89
C TYR A 129 1.15 -6.12 -6.43
N MET A 130 0.42 -5.49 -5.54
CA MET A 130 -0.83 -5.99 -4.98
C MET A 130 -1.90 -4.91 -5.00
N TRP A 131 -3.15 -5.32 -4.83
CA TRP A 131 -4.28 -4.41 -4.70
C TRP A 131 -5.27 -4.93 -3.67
N GLY A 132 -6.05 -4.03 -3.11
CA GLY A 132 -7.03 -4.38 -2.10
C GLY A 132 -8.00 -3.25 -1.81
N THR A 133 -8.74 -3.40 -0.74
CA THR A 133 -9.72 -2.43 -0.26
C THR A 133 -9.46 -2.07 1.19
N THR A 134 -9.92 -0.88 1.60
CA THR A 134 -9.89 -0.46 2.99
C THR A 134 -11.31 -0.45 3.53
N GLY A 135 -11.55 -1.17 4.62
CA GLY A 135 -12.89 -1.34 5.13
C GLY A 135 -12.90 -1.55 6.66
N ILE A 136 -13.78 -2.43 7.09
CA ILE A 136 -14.00 -2.72 8.51
C ILE A 136 -13.61 -4.14 8.84
N GLY A 137 -12.60 -4.28 9.71
CA GLY A 137 -12.30 -5.50 10.43
C GLY A 137 -13.10 -5.53 11.74
N TYR A 138 -13.64 -6.67 12.09
CA TYR A 138 -14.40 -6.75 13.34
C TYR A 138 -14.38 -8.15 13.96
N ASN A 139 -14.48 -8.16 15.29
CA ASN A 139 -14.73 -9.39 16.06
C ASN A 139 -16.23 -9.66 16.07
N VAL A 140 -16.65 -10.71 15.38
CA VAL A 140 -18.07 -11.05 15.16
C VAL A 140 -18.83 -11.18 16.47
N ASP A 141 -18.27 -11.94 17.42
CA ASP A 141 -18.95 -12.26 18.68
C ASP A 141 -19.03 -11.05 19.60
N LYS A 142 -17.95 -10.25 19.68
CA LYS A 142 -17.92 -9.04 20.51
C LYS A 142 -18.84 -7.95 19.98
N VAL A 143 -18.88 -7.72 18.67
CA VAL A 143 -19.80 -6.76 18.04
C VAL A 143 -21.25 -7.17 18.29
N LYS A 144 -21.55 -8.47 18.07
CA LYS A 144 -22.91 -9.00 18.36
C LYS A 144 -23.30 -8.85 19.82
N ALA A 145 -22.40 -9.13 20.76
CA ALA A 145 -22.65 -8.95 22.19
C ALA A 145 -22.85 -7.48 22.59
N ALA A 146 -22.02 -6.58 22.08
CA ALA A 146 -22.08 -5.15 22.39
C ALA A 146 -23.31 -4.46 21.83
N LEU A 147 -23.78 -4.89 20.65
CA LEU A 147 -24.95 -4.27 19.97
C LEU A 147 -26.27 -4.99 20.24
N GLY A 148 -26.23 -6.13 20.97
CA GLY A 148 -27.42 -6.83 21.43
C GLY A 148 -28.09 -7.71 20.36
N GLY A 149 -27.34 -8.19 19.36
CA GLY A 149 -27.85 -9.08 18.32
C GLY A 149 -27.13 -8.92 16.99
N ASP A 150 -27.71 -9.55 15.94
CA ASP A 150 -27.19 -9.42 14.59
C ASP A 150 -27.53 -8.05 14.02
N VAL A 151 -26.49 -7.28 13.68
CA VAL A 151 -26.59 -5.94 13.10
C VAL A 151 -25.79 -5.88 11.81
N PRO A 152 -26.11 -4.96 10.87
CA PRO A 152 -25.28 -4.76 9.70
C PRO A 152 -23.85 -4.36 10.09
N THR A 153 -22.87 -5.15 9.67
CA THR A 153 -21.43 -4.89 9.93
C THR A 153 -20.72 -4.27 8.74
N ASN A 154 -21.37 -4.22 7.58
CA ASN A 154 -20.86 -3.60 6.36
C ASN A 154 -21.27 -2.12 6.26
N THR A 155 -20.93 -1.33 7.27
CA THR A 155 -21.28 0.11 7.32
C THR A 155 -20.27 0.90 8.15
N TRP A 156 -19.85 2.06 7.66
CA TRP A 156 -19.02 3.00 8.41
C TRP A 156 -19.70 3.52 9.68
N ALA A 157 -21.02 3.32 9.84
CA ALA A 157 -21.74 3.66 11.05
C ALA A 157 -21.20 2.96 12.31
N LEU A 158 -20.53 1.80 12.20
CA LEU A 158 -19.85 1.14 13.32
C LEU A 158 -18.78 2.05 13.98
N ILE A 159 -18.20 2.95 13.19
CA ILE A 159 -17.17 3.89 13.63
C ILE A 159 -17.77 5.30 13.84
N PHE A 160 -18.60 5.79 12.91
CA PHE A 160 -18.98 7.19 12.84
C PHE A 160 -20.37 7.54 13.42
N ASP A 161 -21.22 6.53 13.72
CA ASP A 161 -22.47 6.80 14.44
C ASP A 161 -22.23 6.79 15.96
N PRO A 162 -22.38 7.93 16.67
CA PRO A 162 -22.11 7.99 18.11
C PRO A 162 -22.97 7.04 18.95
N ALA A 163 -24.21 6.73 18.50
CA ALA A 163 -25.10 5.82 19.20
C ALA A 163 -24.62 4.34 19.10
N ILE A 164 -23.91 4.00 18.04
CA ILE A 164 -23.30 2.67 17.82
C ILE A 164 -21.90 2.64 18.44
N ALA A 165 -21.06 3.62 18.12
CA ALA A 165 -19.67 3.66 18.57
C ALA A 165 -19.54 3.68 20.10
N SER A 166 -20.47 4.37 20.80
CA SER A 166 -20.48 4.38 22.27
C SER A 166 -20.70 3.01 22.90
N LYS A 167 -21.47 2.12 22.26
CA LYS A 167 -21.67 0.74 22.71
C LYS A 167 -20.46 -0.15 22.46
N LEU A 168 -19.68 0.15 21.41
CA LEU A 168 -18.47 -0.57 21.02
C LEU A 168 -17.23 -0.08 21.76
N ALA A 169 -17.28 1.10 22.42
CA ALA A 169 -16.14 1.71 23.11
C ALA A 169 -15.53 0.79 24.17
N GLY A 170 -16.37 0.02 24.89
CA GLY A 170 -15.90 -0.89 25.95
C GLY A 170 -15.09 -2.06 25.45
N CYS A 171 -15.27 -2.49 24.20
CA CYS A 171 -14.49 -3.57 23.57
C CYS A 171 -13.45 -3.05 22.54
N GLY A 172 -13.45 -1.76 22.24
CA GLY A 172 -12.41 -1.08 21.49
C GLY A 172 -12.71 -0.86 20.01
N ILE A 173 -12.49 0.37 19.57
CA ILE A 173 -12.51 0.80 18.16
C ILE A 173 -11.14 1.36 17.83
N SER A 174 -10.51 0.90 16.76
CA SER A 174 -9.30 1.51 16.20
C SER A 174 -9.58 2.16 14.85
N VAL A 175 -8.86 3.24 14.58
CA VAL A 175 -8.86 3.93 13.30
C VAL A 175 -7.42 4.04 12.80
N MET A 176 -7.22 3.96 11.51
CA MET A 176 -5.90 4.11 10.91
C MET A 176 -5.35 5.53 11.15
N ASP A 177 -4.05 5.63 11.45
CA ASP A 177 -3.33 6.90 11.47
C ASP A 177 -2.83 7.26 10.07
N ASP A 178 -3.79 7.36 9.16
CA ASP A 178 -3.60 7.67 7.76
C ASP A 178 -4.66 8.71 7.36
N GLU A 179 -4.20 9.86 6.86
CA GLU A 179 -5.08 10.97 6.52
C GLU A 179 -5.97 10.64 5.32
N MET A 180 -5.39 10.01 4.30
CA MET A 180 -6.13 9.68 3.07
C MET A 180 -7.25 8.68 3.39
N GLU A 181 -6.93 7.61 4.09
CA GLU A 181 -7.87 6.53 4.42
C GLU A 181 -8.97 7.00 5.37
N SER A 182 -8.57 7.63 6.47
CA SER A 182 -9.51 7.99 7.55
C SER A 182 -10.45 9.12 7.16
N MET A 183 -9.96 10.16 6.48
CA MET A 183 -10.83 11.23 6.00
C MET A 183 -11.77 10.75 4.88
N THR A 184 -11.32 9.83 4.05
CA THR A 184 -12.17 9.22 3.00
C THR A 184 -13.29 8.38 3.61
N ALA A 185 -13.00 7.56 4.62
CA ALA A 185 -14.02 6.79 5.33
C ALA A 185 -15.13 7.68 5.92
N ALA A 186 -14.74 8.81 6.53
CA ALA A 186 -15.69 9.79 7.07
C ALA A 186 -16.51 10.48 5.97
N LEU A 187 -15.89 10.83 4.84
CA LEU A 187 -16.60 11.43 3.70
C LEU A 187 -17.63 10.46 3.11
N LEU A 188 -17.27 9.20 2.91
CA LEU A 188 -18.16 8.15 2.43
C LEU A 188 -19.34 7.92 3.39
N TYR A 189 -19.08 7.87 4.71
CA TYR A 189 -20.14 7.81 5.73
C TYR A 189 -21.14 8.94 5.60
N LEU A 190 -20.67 10.16 5.32
CA LEU A 190 -21.50 11.36 5.15
C LEU A 190 -22.16 11.45 3.76
N GLY A 191 -21.97 10.48 2.86
CA GLY A 191 -22.47 10.50 1.50
C GLY A 191 -21.83 11.59 0.63
N LYS A 192 -20.60 11.98 0.93
CA LYS A 192 -19.86 13.01 0.20
C LYS A 192 -18.89 12.39 -0.81
N ASP A 193 -18.52 13.17 -1.84
CA ASP A 193 -17.49 12.76 -2.78
C ASP A 193 -16.14 12.60 -2.07
N PRO A 194 -15.53 11.40 -2.06
CA PRO A 194 -14.20 11.18 -1.47
C PRO A 194 -13.09 12.00 -2.15
N ASN A 195 -13.31 12.42 -3.39
CA ASN A 195 -12.39 13.26 -4.17
C ASN A 195 -12.81 14.75 -4.17
N THR A 196 -13.59 15.17 -3.19
CA THR A 196 -14.05 16.57 -3.05
C THR A 196 -12.89 17.55 -2.97
N THR A 197 -13.09 18.73 -3.53
CA THR A 197 -12.19 19.88 -3.37
C THR A 197 -12.79 20.98 -2.50
N ASP A 198 -13.99 20.76 -1.95
CA ASP A 198 -14.65 21.72 -1.05
C ASP A 198 -14.13 21.58 0.39
N PRO A 199 -13.47 22.60 0.97
CA PRO A 199 -13.00 22.56 2.35
C PRO A 199 -14.09 22.27 3.37
N LYS A 200 -15.35 22.61 3.09
CA LYS A 200 -16.46 22.35 3.99
C LYS A 200 -16.72 20.86 4.20
N ASP A 201 -16.40 20.04 3.20
CA ASP A 201 -16.54 18.60 3.31
C ASP A 201 -15.50 18.03 4.28
N PHE A 202 -14.26 18.53 4.25
CA PHE A 202 -13.24 18.14 5.22
C PHE A 202 -13.58 18.59 6.64
N GLU A 203 -14.18 19.76 6.80
CA GLU A 203 -14.69 20.21 8.12
C GLU A 203 -15.84 19.32 8.60
N ALA A 204 -16.74 18.90 7.72
CA ALA A 204 -17.81 17.95 8.05
C ALA A 204 -17.25 16.57 8.47
N ALA A 205 -16.25 16.06 7.77
CA ALA A 205 -15.55 14.82 8.12
C ALA A 205 -14.86 14.93 9.50
N ALA A 206 -14.15 16.04 9.75
CA ALA A 206 -13.54 16.30 11.05
C ALA A 206 -14.58 16.41 12.18
N ALA A 207 -15.75 17.02 11.91
CA ALA A 207 -16.84 17.10 12.86
C ALA A 207 -17.45 15.71 13.18
N ALA A 208 -17.55 14.81 12.19
CA ALA A 208 -17.98 13.44 12.43
C ALA A 208 -16.98 12.70 13.35
N PHE A 209 -15.69 12.83 13.12
CA PHE A 209 -14.67 12.29 14.02
C PHE A 209 -14.77 12.86 15.42
N LYS A 210 -14.96 14.16 15.56
CA LYS A 210 -15.07 14.82 16.88
C LYS A 210 -16.19 14.22 17.74
N GLN A 211 -17.32 13.81 17.13
CA GLN A 211 -18.44 13.20 17.85
C GLN A 211 -18.09 11.80 18.39
N VAL A 212 -17.24 11.04 17.69
CA VAL A 212 -16.89 9.66 18.04
C VAL A 212 -15.51 9.53 18.68
N ARG A 213 -14.73 10.63 18.71
CA ARG A 213 -13.37 10.64 19.27
C ARG A 213 -13.25 10.01 20.68
N PRO A 214 -14.21 10.24 21.61
CA PRO A 214 -14.17 9.62 22.94
C PRO A 214 -14.28 8.09 22.93
N PHE A 215 -14.77 7.50 21.85
CA PHE A 215 -15.01 6.07 21.70
C PHE A 215 -13.89 5.36 20.95
N ILE A 216 -12.99 6.10 20.31
CA ILE A 216 -11.82 5.57 19.59
C ILE A 216 -10.71 5.30 20.60
N LYS A 217 -10.30 4.02 20.68
CA LYS A 217 -9.24 3.55 21.58
C LYS A 217 -7.88 4.14 21.19
N TYR A 218 -7.56 4.11 19.89
CA TYR A 218 -6.33 4.69 19.34
C TYR A 218 -6.41 4.93 17.83
N PHE A 219 -5.44 5.69 17.31
CA PHE A 219 -5.11 5.80 15.89
C PHE A 219 -3.78 5.08 15.64
N HIS A 220 -3.78 4.07 14.75
CA HIS A 220 -2.57 3.35 14.35
C HIS A 220 -2.84 2.52 13.09
N SER A 221 -1.88 2.47 12.16
CA SER A 221 -2.10 1.84 10.85
C SER A 221 -1.68 0.36 10.76
N SER A 222 -1.10 -0.24 11.80
CA SER A 222 -0.72 -1.67 11.80
C SER A 222 -1.07 -2.42 13.10
N GLN A 223 -1.12 -1.76 14.26
CA GLN A 223 -1.36 -2.42 15.56
C GLN A 223 -2.67 -3.21 15.59
N TYR A 224 -3.70 -2.75 14.87
CA TYR A 224 -5.03 -3.38 14.85
C TYR A 224 -4.98 -4.85 14.37
N ILE A 225 -3.97 -5.28 13.60
CA ILE A 225 -3.82 -6.65 13.11
C ILE A 225 -3.71 -7.60 14.31
N ASN A 226 -2.76 -7.32 15.20
CA ASN A 226 -2.53 -8.14 16.38
C ASN A 226 -3.68 -8.00 17.40
N ASP A 227 -4.20 -6.78 17.59
CA ASP A 227 -5.29 -6.55 18.55
C ASP A 227 -6.60 -7.22 18.11
N LEU A 228 -6.90 -7.29 16.81
CA LEU A 228 -8.02 -8.10 16.28
C LEU A 228 -7.75 -9.60 16.49
N ALA A 229 -6.56 -10.09 16.14
CA ALA A 229 -6.20 -11.49 16.26
C ALA A 229 -6.26 -11.98 17.72
N ASN A 230 -5.87 -11.14 18.67
CA ASN A 230 -5.91 -11.43 20.11
C ASN A 230 -7.30 -11.20 20.73
N GLY A 231 -8.22 -10.57 19.99
CA GLY A 231 -9.55 -10.22 20.49
C GLY A 231 -9.58 -8.95 21.35
N ASP A 232 -8.59 -8.08 21.28
CA ASP A 232 -8.49 -6.85 22.07
C ASP A 232 -9.26 -5.64 21.46
N LEU A 233 -9.81 -5.87 20.25
CA LEU A 233 -10.66 -4.93 19.53
C LEU A 233 -12.00 -5.56 19.14
N CYS A 234 -13.04 -4.72 19.08
CA CYS A 234 -14.31 -5.04 18.44
C CYS A 234 -14.30 -4.69 16.96
N VAL A 235 -13.84 -3.48 16.65
CA VAL A 235 -13.90 -2.89 15.31
C VAL A 235 -12.59 -2.20 14.99
N ALA A 236 -12.10 -2.40 13.78
CA ALA A 236 -10.94 -1.72 13.24
C ALA A 236 -11.26 -1.15 11.85
N HIS A 237 -10.88 0.08 11.60
CA HIS A 237 -10.66 0.60 10.26
C HIS A 237 -9.34 0.04 9.78
N GLY A 238 -9.34 -0.74 8.69
CA GLY A 238 -8.12 -1.43 8.26
C GLY A 238 -8.15 -1.95 6.83
N TYR A 239 -6.99 -2.34 6.35
CA TYR A 239 -6.80 -2.95 5.04
C TYR A 239 -7.34 -4.38 5.01
N SER A 240 -7.90 -4.79 3.86
CA SER A 240 -8.57 -6.08 3.70
C SER A 240 -7.68 -7.28 4.08
N GLY A 241 -6.49 -7.38 3.51
CA GLY A 241 -5.58 -8.49 3.78
C GLY A 241 -5.05 -8.50 5.21
N ASP A 242 -4.81 -7.35 5.81
CA ASP A 242 -4.37 -7.25 7.21
C ASP A 242 -5.43 -7.83 8.17
N VAL A 243 -6.71 -7.51 7.92
CA VAL A 243 -7.81 -8.06 8.71
C VAL A 243 -7.94 -9.57 8.48
N LEU A 244 -7.73 -10.03 7.24
CA LEU A 244 -7.74 -11.47 6.94
C LEU A 244 -6.54 -12.19 7.56
N GLN A 245 -5.35 -11.57 7.57
CA GLN A 245 -4.20 -12.09 8.33
C GLN A 245 -4.50 -12.16 9.85
N ALA A 246 -5.20 -11.14 10.40
CA ALA A 246 -5.63 -11.20 11.80
C ALA A 246 -6.58 -12.38 12.06
N ARG A 247 -7.51 -12.66 11.15
CA ARG A 247 -8.38 -13.85 11.18
C ARG A 247 -7.57 -15.14 11.20
N ASP A 248 -6.61 -15.26 10.30
CA ASP A 248 -5.82 -16.47 10.13
C ASP A 248 -4.89 -16.68 11.34
N ARG A 249 -4.25 -15.63 11.87
CA ARG A 249 -3.48 -15.66 13.12
C ARG A 249 -4.35 -16.10 14.32
N ALA A 250 -5.59 -15.63 14.42
CA ALA A 250 -6.51 -16.05 15.48
C ALA A 250 -6.86 -17.55 15.36
N ALA A 251 -7.09 -18.02 14.14
CA ALA A 251 -7.36 -19.43 13.87
C ALA A 251 -6.16 -20.34 14.20
N GLU A 252 -4.95 -19.94 13.83
CA GLU A 252 -3.70 -20.64 14.15
C GLU A 252 -3.45 -20.71 15.67
N ALA A 253 -3.70 -19.59 16.37
CA ALA A 253 -3.57 -19.50 17.81
C ALA A 253 -4.66 -20.30 18.57
N LYS A 254 -5.73 -20.73 17.88
CA LYS A 254 -6.89 -21.46 18.47
C LYS A 254 -7.48 -20.75 19.69
N ASN A 255 -7.50 -19.42 19.66
CA ASN A 255 -7.93 -18.57 20.77
C ASN A 255 -9.44 -18.28 20.79
N ASN A 256 -10.20 -18.89 19.89
CA ASN A 256 -11.66 -18.72 19.70
C ASN A 256 -12.07 -17.27 19.35
N VAL A 257 -11.18 -16.48 18.77
CA VAL A 257 -11.49 -15.15 18.25
C VAL A 257 -11.98 -15.28 16.81
N ASN A 258 -13.20 -14.78 16.54
CA ASN A 258 -13.83 -14.82 15.23
C ASN A 258 -13.73 -13.44 14.57
N VAL A 259 -12.75 -13.27 13.68
CA VAL A 259 -12.50 -12.03 12.94
C VAL A 259 -13.14 -12.12 11.56
N ALA A 260 -13.77 -11.04 11.11
CA ALA A 260 -14.30 -10.89 9.76
C ALA A 260 -13.95 -9.51 9.17
N TYR A 261 -13.94 -9.44 7.84
CA TYR A 261 -13.78 -8.22 7.07
C TYR A 261 -15.05 -7.89 6.30
N ALA A 262 -15.40 -6.61 6.21
CA ALA A 262 -16.51 -6.13 5.40
C ALA A 262 -16.14 -4.86 4.63
N VAL A 263 -16.49 -4.82 3.34
CA VAL A 263 -16.52 -3.58 2.56
C VAL A 263 -17.82 -2.84 2.90
N PRO A 264 -17.75 -1.62 3.43
CA PRO A 264 -18.94 -0.84 3.78
C PRO A 264 -19.84 -0.55 2.57
N LYS A 265 -21.15 -0.54 2.81
CA LYS A 265 -22.17 -0.28 1.78
C LYS A 265 -22.10 1.15 1.22
N GLU A 266 -21.58 2.08 2.02
CA GLU A 266 -21.37 3.47 1.62
C GLU A 266 -20.20 3.64 0.64
N GLY A 267 -19.40 2.60 0.47
CA GLY A 267 -18.20 2.59 -0.37
C GLY A 267 -16.92 2.41 0.43
N ALA A 268 -15.86 2.10 -0.29
CA ALA A 268 -14.51 1.91 0.26
C ALA A 268 -13.44 2.29 -0.76
N ILE A 269 -12.23 2.57 -0.30
CA ILE A 269 -11.10 2.78 -1.19
C ILE A 269 -10.70 1.47 -1.85
N LEU A 270 -10.49 1.51 -3.18
CA LEU A 270 -9.70 0.56 -3.93
C LEU A 270 -8.32 1.17 -4.17
N TRP A 271 -7.29 0.52 -3.69
CA TRP A 271 -5.91 0.94 -3.91
C TRP A 271 -5.13 -0.13 -4.68
N ILE A 272 -4.09 0.31 -5.38
CA ILE A 272 -3.12 -0.54 -6.08
C ILE A 272 -1.75 -0.06 -5.63
N ASP A 273 -0.98 -0.94 -5.01
CA ASP A 273 0.41 -0.65 -4.66
C ASP A 273 1.34 -1.07 -5.80
N VAL A 274 2.37 -0.29 -5.97
CA VAL A 274 3.31 -0.44 -7.05
C VAL A 274 4.74 -0.51 -6.54
N MET A 275 5.60 -1.23 -7.24
CA MET A 275 7.04 -1.25 -7.02
C MET A 275 7.68 -0.18 -7.89
N VAL A 276 8.49 0.66 -7.29
CA VAL A 276 9.22 1.74 -7.96
C VAL A 276 10.68 1.74 -7.54
N ILE A 277 11.53 2.34 -8.37
CA ILE A 277 12.96 2.51 -8.10
C ILE A 277 13.22 4.02 -7.86
N PRO A 278 13.68 4.44 -6.67
CA PRO A 278 14.05 5.83 -6.41
C PRO A 278 15.06 6.35 -7.43
N SER A 279 15.00 7.64 -7.75
CA SER A 279 15.93 8.26 -8.71
C SER A 279 17.39 8.24 -8.24
N ASP A 280 17.59 8.18 -6.92
CA ASP A 280 18.86 8.10 -6.22
C ASP A 280 19.24 6.70 -5.72
N ALA A 281 18.53 5.65 -6.20
CA ALA A 281 18.78 4.26 -5.81
C ALA A 281 20.25 3.88 -6.06
N PRO A 282 20.97 3.38 -5.04
CA PRO A 282 22.39 3.02 -5.19
C PRO A 282 22.62 1.77 -6.06
N HIS A 283 21.64 0.83 -6.14
CA HIS A 283 21.78 -0.44 -6.85
C HIS A 283 20.59 -0.70 -7.81
N PRO A 284 20.41 0.13 -8.87
CA PRO A 284 19.24 0.03 -9.75
C PRO A 284 19.18 -1.30 -10.54
N GLY A 285 20.30 -1.97 -10.80
CA GLY A 285 20.34 -3.29 -11.41
C GLY A 285 19.77 -4.36 -10.49
N ASN A 286 20.16 -4.36 -9.22
CA ASN A 286 19.63 -5.27 -8.20
C ASN A 286 18.16 -5.01 -7.91
N ALA A 287 17.73 -3.73 -7.95
CA ALA A 287 16.32 -3.35 -7.85
C ALA A 287 15.48 -4.00 -8.96
N HIS A 288 15.92 -3.93 -10.21
CA HIS A 288 15.23 -4.61 -11.31
C HIS A 288 15.19 -6.13 -11.11
N ALA A 289 16.28 -6.74 -10.62
CA ALA A 289 16.30 -8.17 -10.32
C ALA A 289 15.27 -8.55 -9.25
N PHE A 290 15.15 -7.75 -8.19
CA PHE A 290 14.17 -7.97 -7.12
C PHE A 290 12.73 -7.80 -7.61
N ILE A 291 12.44 -6.72 -8.35
CA ILE A 291 11.13 -6.48 -8.96
C ILE A 291 10.76 -7.61 -9.92
N ASN A 292 11.70 -8.04 -10.77
CA ASN A 292 11.45 -9.14 -11.70
C ASN A 292 11.18 -10.46 -10.97
N TYR A 293 11.89 -10.73 -9.87
CA TYR A 293 11.68 -11.92 -9.05
C TYR A 293 10.27 -11.93 -8.44
N LEU A 294 9.79 -10.80 -7.91
CA LEU A 294 8.43 -10.69 -7.37
C LEU A 294 7.35 -10.82 -8.46
N MET A 295 7.66 -10.57 -9.73
CA MET A 295 6.74 -10.83 -10.86
C MET A 295 6.76 -12.28 -11.34
N ASP A 296 7.55 -13.18 -10.76
CA ASP A 296 7.43 -14.61 -11.03
C ASP A 296 6.07 -15.11 -10.51
N PRO A 297 5.29 -15.85 -11.33
CA PRO A 297 3.95 -16.28 -10.94
C PRO A 297 3.90 -17.13 -9.66
N ALA A 298 4.86 -18.01 -9.44
CA ALA A 298 4.90 -18.86 -8.25
C ALA A 298 5.28 -18.06 -7.01
N VAL A 299 6.21 -17.10 -7.15
CA VAL A 299 6.63 -16.23 -6.06
C VAL A 299 5.48 -15.35 -5.59
N ILE A 300 4.84 -14.62 -6.52
CA ILE A 300 3.79 -13.68 -6.13
C ILE A 300 2.51 -14.40 -5.65
N ALA A 301 2.23 -15.62 -6.15
CA ALA A 301 1.13 -16.44 -5.63
C ALA A 301 1.38 -16.85 -4.17
N SER A 302 2.61 -17.27 -3.84
CA SER A 302 2.99 -17.58 -2.46
C SER A 302 2.85 -16.36 -1.54
N VAL A 303 3.25 -15.17 -2.03
CA VAL A 303 3.06 -13.94 -1.27
C VAL A 303 1.57 -13.66 -1.07
N SER A 304 0.72 -13.75 -2.12
CA SER A 304 -0.74 -13.57 -1.99
C SER A 304 -1.37 -14.52 -0.98
N ASN A 305 -0.95 -15.78 -0.98
CA ASN A 305 -1.47 -16.79 -0.05
C ASN A 305 -1.13 -16.43 1.40
N PHE A 306 0.05 -15.86 1.63
CA PHE A 306 0.50 -15.49 2.98
C PHE A 306 -0.13 -14.18 3.48
N VAL A 307 -0.15 -13.13 2.62
CA VAL A 307 -0.61 -11.79 3.03
C VAL A 307 -2.11 -11.55 2.81
N ALA A 308 -2.81 -12.50 2.17
CA ALA A 308 -4.23 -12.43 1.85
C ALA A 308 -4.63 -11.19 1.02
N TYR A 309 -3.79 -10.78 0.06
CA TYR A 309 -4.08 -9.72 -0.90
C TYR A 309 -4.08 -10.23 -2.33
N ALA A 310 -4.90 -9.62 -3.18
CA ALA A 310 -4.90 -9.88 -4.60
C ALA A 310 -3.64 -9.31 -5.25
N ASN A 311 -2.92 -10.13 -6.04
CA ASN A 311 -1.78 -9.67 -6.80
C ASN A 311 -2.17 -9.19 -8.22
N ALA A 312 -1.25 -8.51 -8.86
CA ALA A 312 -1.44 -7.95 -10.20
C ALA A 312 -0.95 -8.88 -11.34
N ASN A 313 -0.65 -10.13 -11.04
CA ASN A 313 -0.06 -11.08 -11.99
C ASN A 313 -1.10 -12.10 -12.47
N LYS A 314 -1.53 -11.97 -13.74
CA LYS A 314 -2.55 -12.86 -14.30
C LYS A 314 -2.09 -14.33 -14.36
N ALA A 315 -0.81 -14.57 -14.59
CA ALA A 315 -0.27 -15.92 -14.66
C ALA A 315 -0.20 -16.59 -13.27
N ALA A 316 -0.21 -15.82 -12.19
CA ALA A 316 -0.24 -16.30 -10.81
C ALA A 316 -1.64 -16.75 -10.35
N THR A 317 -2.71 -16.25 -10.97
CA THR A 317 -4.09 -16.52 -10.53
C THR A 317 -4.40 -18.01 -10.31
N PRO A 318 -4.03 -18.96 -11.19
CA PRO A 318 -4.28 -20.36 -10.96
C PRO A 318 -3.40 -21.00 -9.86
N LEU A 319 -2.34 -20.31 -9.44
CA LEU A 319 -1.41 -20.76 -8.39
C LEU A 319 -1.78 -20.24 -7.00
N VAL A 320 -2.67 -19.23 -6.93
CA VAL A 320 -3.21 -18.74 -5.66
C VAL A 320 -4.16 -19.79 -5.08
N ASP A 321 -4.05 -20.06 -3.78
CA ASP A 321 -4.88 -21.02 -3.06
C ASP A 321 -6.36 -20.71 -3.23
N GLU A 322 -7.17 -21.77 -3.38
CA GLU A 322 -8.59 -21.63 -3.63
C GLU A 322 -9.30 -20.85 -2.51
N ALA A 323 -8.90 -21.03 -1.27
CA ALA A 323 -9.44 -20.31 -0.12
C ALA A 323 -9.20 -18.80 -0.23
N VAL A 324 -8.03 -18.37 -0.68
CA VAL A 324 -7.67 -16.95 -0.87
C VAL A 324 -8.37 -16.41 -2.13
N ARG A 325 -8.33 -17.16 -3.23
CA ARG A 325 -8.92 -16.74 -4.51
C ARG A 325 -10.44 -16.56 -4.44
N ASN A 326 -11.13 -17.33 -3.61
CA ASN A 326 -12.58 -17.28 -3.45
C ASN A 326 -13.02 -16.41 -2.24
N ASP A 327 -12.10 -15.82 -1.50
CA ASP A 327 -12.43 -14.92 -0.39
C ASP A 327 -12.90 -13.56 -0.92
N PRO A 328 -14.13 -13.12 -0.62
CA PRO A 328 -14.64 -11.83 -1.09
C PRO A 328 -13.94 -10.62 -0.47
N GLY A 329 -13.18 -10.80 0.60
CA GLY A 329 -12.30 -9.77 1.17
C GLY A 329 -11.04 -9.57 0.35
N VAL A 330 -10.57 -10.61 -0.36
CA VAL A 330 -9.41 -10.54 -1.28
C VAL A 330 -9.86 -10.16 -2.68
N TYR A 331 -10.86 -10.86 -3.22
CA TYR A 331 -11.43 -10.66 -4.56
C TYR A 331 -12.90 -10.26 -4.45
N PRO A 332 -13.20 -8.95 -4.29
CA PRO A 332 -14.58 -8.47 -4.17
C PRO A 332 -15.45 -8.82 -5.37
N SER A 333 -16.74 -9.11 -5.11
CA SER A 333 -17.73 -9.34 -6.16
C SER A 333 -17.90 -8.11 -7.06
N GLU A 334 -18.40 -8.29 -8.29
CA GLU A 334 -18.68 -7.19 -9.21
C GLU A 334 -19.63 -6.14 -8.61
N ASP A 335 -20.61 -6.57 -7.82
CA ASP A 335 -21.53 -5.66 -7.11
C ASP A 335 -20.78 -4.82 -6.05
N THR A 336 -19.85 -5.42 -5.32
CA THR A 336 -18.98 -4.69 -4.38
C THR A 336 -18.05 -3.72 -5.10
N LYS A 337 -17.46 -4.13 -6.22
CA LYS A 337 -16.56 -3.26 -7.01
C LYS A 337 -17.22 -1.98 -7.50
N GLN A 338 -18.54 -1.98 -7.75
CA GLN A 338 -19.26 -0.77 -8.15
C GLN A 338 -19.29 0.33 -7.07
N ARG A 339 -19.04 -0.03 -5.82
CA ARG A 339 -19.00 0.89 -4.67
C ARG A 339 -17.58 1.31 -4.29
N LEU A 340 -16.57 0.75 -4.96
CA LEU A 340 -15.19 1.10 -4.69
C LEU A 340 -14.80 2.39 -5.38
N VAL A 341 -13.97 3.18 -4.70
CA VAL A 341 -13.49 4.46 -5.18
C VAL A 341 -11.96 4.49 -5.19
N THR A 342 -11.39 5.12 -6.20
CA THR A 342 -9.97 5.45 -6.24
C THR A 342 -9.76 6.90 -5.84
N ILE A 343 -8.72 7.18 -5.06
CA ILE A 343 -8.42 8.53 -4.60
C ILE A 343 -7.51 9.22 -5.61
N ARG A 344 -7.88 10.45 -5.97
CA ARG A 344 -7.14 11.29 -6.93
C ARG A 344 -6.18 12.22 -6.21
N THR A 345 -5.14 12.60 -6.91
CA THR A 345 -4.25 13.68 -6.45
C THR A 345 -5.03 14.99 -6.36
N LEU A 346 -5.03 15.59 -5.20
CA LEU A 346 -5.68 16.87 -4.94
C LEU A 346 -4.71 18.04 -5.23
N PRO A 347 -5.23 19.22 -5.64
CA PRO A 347 -4.41 20.42 -5.69
C PRO A 347 -3.77 20.73 -4.32
N ASP A 348 -2.51 21.16 -4.29
CA ASP A 348 -1.74 21.38 -3.06
C ASP A 348 -2.46 22.20 -1.99
N LYS A 349 -3.20 23.24 -2.40
CA LYS A 349 -3.97 24.05 -1.46
C LYS A 349 -5.07 23.25 -0.78
N VAL A 350 -5.73 22.38 -1.51
CA VAL A 350 -6.81 21.51 -1.02
C VAL A 350 -6.23 20.43 -0.11
N GLN A 351 -5.14 19.79 -0.56
CA GLN A 351 -4.43 18.80 0.25
C GLN A 351 -4.01 19.36 1.61
N ARG A 352 -3.41 20.56 1.64
CA ARG A 352 -3.07 21.22 2.91
C ARG A 352 -4.28 21.50 3.82
N GLN A 353 -5.46 21.74 3.26
CA GLN A 353 -6.69 21.92 4.06
C GLN A 353 -7.16 20.60 4.66
N LYS A 354 -7.14 19.52 3.88
CA LYS A 354 -7.46 18.16 4.33
C LYS A 354 -6.53 17.72 5.46
N VAL A 355 -5.20 17.87 5.29
CA VAL A 355 -4.19 17.57 6.32
C VAL A 355 -4.42 18.37 7.62
N ARG A 356 -4.77 19.66 7.53
CA ARG A 356 -5.09 20.48 8.71
C ARG A 356 -6.33 19.97 9.44
N ALA A 357 -7.37 19.56 8.69
CA ALA A 357 -8.58 18.97 9.28
C ALA A 357 -8.24 17.67 10.02
N TRP A 358 -7.45 16.79 9.41
CA TRP A 358 -6.96 15.56 10.03
C TRP A 358 -6.11 15.81 11.29
N THR A 359 -5.20 16.77 11.24
CA THR A 359 -4.37 17.13 12.40
C THR A 359 -5.24 17.51 13.59
N ARG A 360 -6.33 18.26 13.39
CA ARG A 360 -7.29 18.59 14.47
C ARG A 360 -8.01 17.34 15.00
N VAL A 361 -8.40 16.42 14.12
CA VAL A 361 -9.00 15.14 14.54
C VAL A 361 -8.06 14.39 15.49
N LYS A 362 -6.79 14.28 15.14
CA LYS A 362 -5.80 13.55 15.95
C LYS A 362 -5.53 14.24 17.30
N SER A 363 -5.41 15.56 17.28
CA SER A 363 -5.13 16.35 18.49
C SER A 363 -6.35 16.52 19.42
N GLY A 364 -7.55 16.15 18.98
CA GLY A 364 -8.79 16.29 19.75
C GLY A 364 -9.32 17.73 19.82
N LEU A 365 -8.88 18.62 18.92
CA LEU A 365 -9.24 20.04 18.87
C LEU A 365 -10.50 20.32 18.03
#